data_568f5af13f15fd6e04e4ace427b75a5d
#
_entry.id   568f5af13f15fd6e04e4ace427b75a5d
#
_cell.length_a   1.000
_cell.length_b   1.000
_cell.length_c   1.000
_cell.angle_alpha   90.00
_cell.angle_beta   90.00
_cell.angle_gamma   90.00
#
_symmetry.space_group_name_H-M   'P 1'
#
loop_
_entity.id
_entity.type
_entity.pdbx_description
1 polymer ?
#
loop_
_entity_poly.entity_id
_entity_poly.type
_entity_poly.pdbx_seq_one_letter_code
_entity_poly.pdbx_strand_id
1 'polypeptide(L)'
;MSKISINLNSGEIDKNPIVLGIDLGTTNSLIAQVNPKTKEAEVVNLSGGSTPSIVHIENGQATVGLDARKYLISQPENTVFSIKRLLGRSFKEISNYQSYFPYQILDNDEKDLVQ
;
A
#
# COMPACT_ATOMS: atom_id res chain seq x y z
N MET A 1 -15.09 11.16 10.59
CA MET A 1 -14.09 10.92 9.53
C MET A 1 -13.82 12.20 8.79
N SER A 2 -12.63 12.73 8.89
CA SER A 2 -12.23 13.91 8.11
C SER A 2 -11.95 13.48 6.67
N LYS A 3 -12.70 14.02 5.71
CA LYS A 3 -12.43 13.81 4.28
C LYS A 3 -11.26 14.70 3.88
N ILE A 4 -10.19 14.11 3.38
CA ILE A 4 -9.10 14.87 2.73
C ILE A 4 -9.51 15.03 1.26
N SER A 5 -9.81 16.26 0.87
CA SER A 5 -10.07 16.60 -0.53
C SER A 5 -8.79 17.10 -1.16
N ILE A 6 -8.25 16.36 -2.12
CA ILE A 6 -7.15 16.81 -2.95
C ILE A 6 -7.75 17.43 -4.21
N ASN A 7 -7.63 18.73 -4.38
CA ASN A 7 -8.06 19.39 -5.61
C ASN A 7 -6.90 19.41 -6.62
N LEU A 8 -6.94 18.49 -7.57
CA LEU A 8 -5.92 18.36 -8.61
C LEU A 8 -6.07 19.36 -9.76
N ASN A 9 -7.16 20.13 -9.80
CA ASN A 9 -7.51 20.95 -10.96
C ASN A 9 -7.19 22.44 -10.83
N SER A 10 -6.94 22.97 -9.64
CA SER A 10 -6.79 24.43 -9.47
C SER A 10 -5.36 24.94 -9.43
N GLY A 11 -4.38 24.08 -9.16
CA GLY A 11 -2.99 24.51 -8.95
C GLY A 11 -2.82 25.48 -7.75
N GLU A 12 -3.87 25.79 -7.03
CA GLU A 12 -3.81 26.60 -5.82
C GLU A 12 -3.34 25.74 -4.64
N ILE A 13 -2.21 26.11 -4.07
CA ILE A 13 -1.71 25.52 -2.83
C ILE A 13 -2.54 26.07 -1.70
N ASP A 14 -3.25 25.20 -0.99
CA ASP A 14 -3.99 25.58 0.22
C ASP A 14 -3.03 26.24 1.21
N LYS A 15 -3.44 27.34 1.84
CA LYS A 15 -2.59 28.13 2.75
C LYS A 15 -2.13 27.34 3.99
N ASN A 16 -2.74 26.18 4.25
CA ASN A 16 -2.32 25.24 5.28
C ASN A 16 -2.34 23.79 4.72
N PRO A 17 -1.41 23.43 3.84
CA PRO A 17 -1.37 22.08 3.29
C PRO A 17 -1.10 21.06 4.40
N ILE A 18 -1.92 20.03 4.46
CA ILE A 18 -1.60 18.84 5.26
C ILE A 18 -0.53 18.07 4.47
N VAL A 19 0.68 18.02 5.03
CA VAL A 19 1.78 17.25 4.45
C VAL A 19 1.76 15.85 5.07
N LEU A 20 1.61 14.84 4.23
CA LEU A 20 1.68 13.43 4.61
C LEU A 20 2.95 12.81 4.03
N GLY A 21 3.69 12.12 4.87
CA GLY A 21 4.78 11.23 4.46
C GLY A 21 4.30 9.78 4.51
N ILE A 22 4.59 9.00 3.47
CA ILE A 22 4.25 7.57 3.41
C ILE A 22 5.54 6.80 3.20
N ASP A 23 5.84 5.87 4.11
CA ASP A 23 6.86 4.85 3.92
C ASP A 23 6.16 3.53 3.55
N LEU A 24 6.26 3.14 2.28
CA LEU A 24 5.76 1.86 1.79
C LEU A 24 6.86 0.82 1.95
N GLY A 25 6.85 0.08 3.05
CA GLY A 25 7.81 -1.01 3.29
C GLY A 25 7.37 -2.33 2.65
N THR A 26 8.32 -3.26 2.48
CA THR A 26 8.03 -4.62 2.01
C THR A 26 7.18 -5.40 3.03
N THR A 27 7.43 -5.17 4.32
CA THR A 27 6.77 -5.87 5.43
C THR A 27 5.75 -4.99 6.14
N ASN A 28 6.12 -3.75 6.44
CA ASN A 28 5.24 -2.79 7.13
C ASN A 28 5.28 -1.44 6.42
N SER A 29 4.15 -0.77 6.42
CA SER A 29 3.99 0.59 5.91
C SER A 29 3.65 1.55 7.04
N LEU A 30 3.99 2.82 6.86
CA LEU A 30 3.82 3.85 7.87
C LEU A 30 3.38 5.15 7.21
N ILE A 31 2.49 5.87 7.88
CA ILE A 31 2.08 7.21 7.49
C ILE A 31 2.46 8.17 8.61
N ALA A 32 3.06 9.30 8.26
CA ALA A 32 3.33 10.39 9.17
C ALA A 32 2.74 11.71 8.63
N GLN A 33 2.41 12.61 9.53
CA GLN A 33 1.97 13.95 9.22
C GLN A 33 2.85 14.97 9.93
N VAL A 34 2.91 16.19 9.41
CA VAL A 34 3.52 17.30 10.13
C VAL A 34 2.46 17.93 11.04
N ASN A 35 2.72 17.94 12.34
CA ASN A 35 1.87 18.63 13.30
C ASN A 35 1.89 20.14 12.99
N PRO A 36 0.75 20.77 12.72
CA PRO A 36 0.71 22.18 12.34
C PRO A 36 1.15 23.14 13.47
N LYS A 37 1.10 22.69 14.72
CA LYS A 37 1.48 23.49 15.89
C LYS A 37 2.96 23.35 16.24
N THR A 38 3.44 22.11 16.38
CA THR A 38 4.84 21.84 16.79
C THR A 38 5.81 21.86 15.61
N LYS A 39 5.31 21.71 14.36
CA LYS A 39 6.10 21.55 13.14
C LYS A 39 6.95 20.29 13.11
N GLU A 40 6.70 19.37 14.00
CA GLU A 40 7.37 18.07 14.08
C GLU A 40 6.59 16.99 13.31
N ALA A 41 7.31 15.99 12.81
CA ALA A 41 6.69 14.85 12.18
C ALA A 41 6.11 13.89 13.25
N GLU A 42 4.85 13.55 13.10
CA GLU A 42 4.12 12.63 13.98
C GLU A 42 3.58 11.45 13.17
N VAL A 43 3.80 10.25 13.68
CA VAL A 43 3.24 9.04 13.06
C VAL A 43 1.71 9.02 13.26
N VAL A 44 0.99 8.84 12.16
CA VAL A 44 -0.46 8.62 12.21
C VAL A 44 -0.73 7.22 12.72
N ASN A 45 -1.15 7.13 13.98
CA ASN A 45 -1.40 5.85 14.63
C ASN A 45 -2.78 5.31 14.25
N LEU A 46 -2.84 4.51 13.20
CA LEU A 46 -4.08 3.84 12.76
C LEU A 46 -4.28 2.47 13.44
N SER A 47 -3.19 1.83 13.87
CA SER A 47 -3.25 0.46 14.44
C SER A 47 -1.97 0.14 15.23
N GLY A 48 -1.47 1.08 16.04
CA GLY A 48 -0.26 0.88 16.83
C GLY A 48 1.03 1.37 16.16
N GLY A 49 0.94 2.27 15.16
CA GLY A 49 2.06 2.97 14.53
C GLY A 49 2.38 2.47 13.12
N SER A 50 2.77 1.23 12.91
CA SER A 50 3.01 0.67 11.57
C SER A 50 1.93 -0.35 11.20
N THR A 51 1.59 -0.38 9.93
CA THR A 51 0.58 -1.30 9.37
C THR A 51 1.29 -2.37 8.54
N PRO A 52 1.07 -3.68 8.77
CA PRO A 52 1.58 -4.73 7.90
C PRO A 52 1.17 -4.49 6.44
N SER A 53 2.13 -4.60 5.53
CA SER A 53 1.92 -4.43 4.07
C SER A 53 1.27 -5.69 3.49
N ILE A 54 0.06 -6.01 3.97
CA ILE A 54 -0.72 -7.20 3.61
C ILE A 54 -2.13 -6.73 3.25
N VAL A 55 -2.65 -7.24 2.14
CA VAL A 55 -4.03 -6.98 1.69
C VAL A 55 -4.67 -8.30 1.30
N HIS A 56 -5.79 -8.62 1.93
CA HIS A 56 -6.64 -9.73 1.52
C HIS A 56 -7.85 -9.19 0.77
N ILE A 57 -8.20 -9.81 -0.36
CA ILE A 57 -9.31 -9.40 -1.20
C ILE A 57 -10.30 -10.56 -1.33
N GLU A 58 -11.53 -10.32 -0.91
CA GLU A 58 -12.62 -11.29 -1.01
C GLU A 58 -13.93 -10.58 -1.39
N ASN A 59 -14.63 -11.07 -2.41
CA ASN A 59 -15.91 -10.52 -2.87
C ASN A 59 -15.88 -9.00 -3.14
N GLY A 60 -14.75 -8.49 -3.66
CA GLY A 60 -14.56 -7.05 -3.94
C GLY A 60 -14.30 -6.19 -2.70
N GLN A 61 -14.15 -6.79 -1.53
CA GLN A 61 -13.79 -6.11 -0.29
C GLN A 61 -12.32 -6.36 0.07
N ALA A 62 -11.65 -5.32 0.55
CA ALA A 62 -10.26 -5.40 0.99
C ALA A 62 -10.17 -5.35 2.51
N THR A 63 -9.45 -6.32 3.09
CA THR A 63 -8.99 -6.31 4.48
C THR A 63 -7.50 -6.03 4.49
N VAL A 64 -7.03 -5.11 5.33
CA VAL A 64 -5.65 -4.61 5.29
C VAL A 64 -4.96 -4.77 6.65
N GLY A 65 -3.65 -4.97 6.62
CA GLY A 65 -2.80 -4.92 7.81
C GLY A 65 -2.95 -6.15 8.71
N LEU A 66 -3.08 -5.92 10.01
CA LEU A 66 -3.15 -6.99 11.01
C LEU A 66 -4.33 -7.93 10.78
N ASP A 67 -5.49 -7.40 10.41
CA ASP A 67 -6.70 -8.17 10.18
C ASP A 67 -6.58 -9.08 8.95
N ALA A 68 -5.74 -8.70 7.97
CA ALA A 68 -5.44 -9.51 6.80
C ALA A 68 -4.47 -10.67 7.09
N ARG A 69 -3.71 -10.59 8.19
CA ARG A 69 -2.61 -11.53 8.49
C ARG A 69 -3.06 -12.99 8.60
N LYS A 70 -4.26 -13.24 9.14
CA LYS A 70 -4.83 -14.58 9.27
C LYS A 70 -5.04 -15.27 7.92
N TYR A 71 -5.30 -14.50 6.87
CA TYR A 71 -5.56 -14.99 5.53
C TYR A 71 -4.30 -15.43 4.77
N LEU A 72 -3.09 -15.07 5.24
CA LEU A 72 -1.84 -15.59 4.67
C LEU A 72 -1.76 -17.12 4.73
N ILE A 73 -2.47 -17.74 5.67
CA ILE A 73 -2.51 -19.20 5.85
C ILE A 73 -3.80 -19.78 5.28
N SER A 74 -4.95 -19.14 5.53
CA SER A 74 -6.26 -19.72 5.18
C SER A 74 -6.67 -19.49 3.73
N GLN A 75 -6.22 -18.37 3.12
CA GLN A 75 -6.54 -17.95 1.75
C GLN A 75 -5.35 -17.23 1.11
N PRO A 76 -4.20 -17.90 0.97
CA PRO A 76 -2.97 -17.26 0.52
C PRO A 76 -3.07 -16.74 -0.93
N GLU A 77 -3.86 -17.38 -1.79
CA GLU A 77 -4.07 -17.00 -3.18
C GLU A 77 -4.80 -15.65 -3.34
N ASN A 78 -5.59 -15.26 -2.34
CA ASN A 78 -6.33 -13.99 -2.31
C ASN A 78 -5.66 -12.95 -1.39
N THR A 79 -4.45 -13.25 -0.90
CA THR A 79 -3.77 -12.41 0.08
C THR A 79 -2.43 -11.94 -0.46
N VAL A 80 -2.38 -10.65 -0.81
CA VAL A 80 -1.20 -10.00 -1.40
C VAL A 80 -0.29 -9.47 -0.30
N PHE A 81 0.99 -9.77 -0.40
CA PHE A 81 2.06 -9.27 0.47
C PHE A 81 3.36 -9.09 -0.32
N SER A 82 4.32 -8.41 0.25
CA SER A 82 5.62 -8.12 -0.39
C SER A 82 5.51 -7.43 -1.76
N ILE A 83 4.44 -6.71 -2.02
CA ILE A 83 4.14 -6.06 -3.30
C ILE A 83 5.26 -5.09 -3.75
N LYS A 84 5.99 -4.50 -2.82
CA LYS A 84 7.12 -3.62 -3.14
C LYS A 84 8.20 -4.31 -3.99
N ARG A 85 8.33 -5.63 -3.89
CA ARG A 85 9.27 -6.42 -4.71
C ARG A 85 8.86 -6.51 -6.18
N LEU A 86 7.59 -6.26 -6.47
CA LEU A 86 7.01 -6.34 -7.81
C LEU A 86 6.89 -4.95 -8.47
N LEU A 87 6.82 -3.89 -7.67
CA LEU A 87 6.67 -2.53 -8.18
C LEU A 87 7.79 -2.14 -9.13
N GLY A 88 7.41 -1.62 -10.29
CA GLY A 88 8.35 -1.15 -11.31
C GLY A 88 9.08 -2.25 -12.08
N ARG A 89 8.66 -3.50 -11.93
CA ARG A 89 9.22 -4.64 -12.67
C ARG A 89 8.30 -5.10 -13.78
N SER A 90 8.89 -5.64 -14.85
CA SER A 90 8.16 -6.32 -15.90
C SER A 90 7.83 -7.77 -15.50
N PHE A 91 6.81 -8.35 -16.12
CA PHE A 91 6.47 -9.76 -15.92
C PHE A 91 7.65 -10.69 -16.22
N LYS A 92 8.40 -10.39 -17.29
CA LYS A 92 9.58 -11.18 -17.69
C LYS A 92 10.65 -11.24 -16.60
N GLU A 93 10.86 -10.15 -15.86
CA GLU A 93 11.84 -10.10 -14.77
C GLU A 93 11.41 -10.93 -13.56
N ILE A 94 10.11 -11.04 -13.33
CA ILE A 94 9.57 -11.71 -12.14
C ILE A 94 9.02 -13.10 -12.40
N SER A 95 8.86 -13.51 -13.65
CA SER A 95 8.29 -14.84 -14.01
C SER A 95 9.02 -16.01 -13.34
N ASN A 96 10.35 -15.91 -13.19
CA ASN A 96 11.16 -16.91 -12.49
C ASN A 96 10.92 -16.95 -10.97
N TYR A 97 10.29 -15.91 -10.42
CA TYR A 97 10.01 -15.79 -8.99
C TYR A 97 8.55 -16.04 -8.65
N GLN A 98 7.70 -16.38 -9.63
CA GLN A 98 6.27 -16.65 -9.41
C GLN A 98 6.04 -17.70 -8.30
N SER A 99 6.89 -18.71 -8.20
CA SER A 99 6.77 -19.78 -7.19
C SER A 99 6.96 -19.28 -5.73
N TYR A 100 7.50 -18.09 -5.52
CA TYR A 100 7.64 -17.50 -4.19
C TYR A 100 6.37 -16.77 -3.72
N PHE A 101 5.40 -16.57 -4.63
CA PHE A 101 4.15 -15.90 -4.32
C PHE A 101 3.00 -16.88 -4.43
N PRO A 102 2.13 -16.99 -3.42
CA PRO A 102 0.97 -17.88 -3.48
C PRO A 102 -0.14 -17.32 -4.37
N TYR A 103 -0.15 -16.02 -4.63
CA TYR A 103 -1.08 -15.35 -5.53
C TYR A 103 -0.52 -15.30 -6.96
N GLN A 104 -1.42 -15.25 -7.92
CA GLN A 104 -1.04 -15.20 -9.33
C GLN A 104 -0.67 -13.78 -9.75
N ILE A 105 0.46 -13.66 -10.45
CA ILE A 105 0.89 -12.42 -11.09
C ILE A 105 0.58 -12.57 -12.58
N LEU A 106 -0.19 -11.63 -13.12
CA LEU A 106 -0.62 -11.66 -14.50
C LEU A 106 0.31 -10.84 -15.38
N ASP A 107 0.57 -11.38 -16.57
CA ASP A 107 1.18 -10.61 -17.65
C ASP A 107 0.11 -9.71 -18.28
N ASN A 108 0.43 -8.45 -18.45
CA ASN A 108 -0.41 -7.53 -19.21
C ASN A 108 0.37 -7.13 -20.46
N ASP A 109 0.10 -7.79 -21.57
CA ASP A 109 0.77 -7.59 -22.87
C ASP A 109 0.74 -6.13 -23.37
N GLU A 110 -0.17 -5.30 -22.84
CA GLU A 110 -0.29 -3.89 -23.22
C GLU A 110 0.63 -2.97 -22.41
N LYS A 111 1.23 -3.46 -21.33
CA LYS A 111 2.10 -2.67 -20.43
C LYS A 111 3.31 -3.49 -20.04
N ASP A 112 4.47 -2.85 -20.11
CA ASP A 112 5.75 -3.48 -19.70
C ASP A 112 5.85 -3.77 -18.19
N LEU A 113 4.85 -3.36 -17.39
CA LEU A 113 4.84 -3.53 -15.95
C LEU A 113 3.74 -4.51 -15.51
N VAL A 114 4.04 -5.29 -14.48
CA VAL A 114 3.08 -6.22 -13.86
C VAL A 114 1.86 -5.51 -13.27
N GLN A 115 0.75 -6.18 -13.33
CA GLN A 115 -0.51 -5.82 -12.68
C GLN A 115 -0.97 -6.90 -11.73
#